data_ca40b5f590421eabc5edfacf0bee681d
#
_entry.id   ca40b5f590421eabc5edfacf0bee681d
#
_cell.length_a   1.000
_cell.length_b   1.000
_cell.length_c   1.000
_cell.angle_alpha   90.00
_cell.angle_beta   90.00
_cell.angle_gamma   90.00
#
_symmetry.space_group_name_H-M   'P 1'
#
loop_
_entity.id
_entity.type
_entity.pdbx_description
1 polymer ?
#
loop_
_entity_poly.entity_id
_entity_poly.type
_entity_poly.pdbx_seq_one_letter_code
_entity_poly.pdbx_strand_id
1 'polypeptide(L)' 'MKRRKNKHNKIYKIIGNNIKIKRQGMNLSQEELGFKVSSTRNYIGCVERGEKAASTAFLYDVAKILNCSLQNLFEGL' A
#
# COMPACT_ATOMS: atom_id res chain seq x y z
N MET A 1 -7.65 29.20 3.97
CA MET A 1 -8.12 28.43 2.81
C MET A 1 -8.41 26.98 3.22
N LYS A 2 -9.52 26.49 2.79
CA LYS A 2 -9.91 25.12 3.15
C LYS A 2 -9.21 24.12 2.22
N ARG A 3 -8.60 23.09 2.82
CA ARG A 3 -7.95 22.04 2.03
C ARG A 3 -9.00 21.12 1.42
N ARG A 4 -8.85 20.87 0.12
CA ARG A 4 -9.77 19.95 -0.56
C ARG A 4 -9.40 18.51 -0.22
N LYS A 5 -10.38 17.72 0.17
CA LYS A 5 -10.17 16.31 0.41
C LYS A 5 -10.05 15.58 -0.90
N ASN A 6 -9.19 14.56 -0.94
CA ASN A 6 -9.09 13.68 -2.08
C ASN A 6 -10.34 12.80 -2.12
N LYS A 7 -11.08 12.83 -3.22
CA LYS A 7 -12.32 12.07 -3.31
C LYS A 7 -12.11 10.56 -3.31
N HIS A 8 -10.88 10.10 -3.55
CA HIS A 8 -10.56 8.67 -3.54
C HIS A 8 -9.84 8.26 -2.27
N ASN A 9 -9.90 9.08 -1.24
CA ASN A 9 -9.21 8.83 0.01
C ASN A 9 -9.58 7.48 0.63
N LYS A 10 -10.87 7.13 0.58
CA LYS A 10 -11.34 5.86 1.12
C LYS A 10 -10.75 4.67 0.37
N ILE A 11 -10.64 4.78 -0.95
CA ILE A 11 -10.06 3.73 -1.78
C ILE A 11 -8.60 3.50 -1.39
N TYR A 12 -7.83 4.57 -1.23
CA TYR A 12 -6.42 4.45 -0.89
C TYR A 12 -6.23 3.84 0.50
N LYS A 13 -7.13 4.15 1.43
CA LYS A 13 -7.05 3.57 2.77
C LYS A 13 -7.33 2.07 2.76
N ILE A 14 -8.29 1.65 1.94
CA ILE A 14 -8.60 0.22 1.83
C ILE A 14 -7.43 -0.53 1.22
N ILE A 15 -6.87 -0.02 0.13
CA ILE A 15 -5.72 -0.64 -0.51
C ILE A 15 -4.54 -0.68 0.45
N GLY A 16 -4.26 0.44 1.11
CA GLY A 16 -3.14 0.52 2.04
C GLY A 16 -3.29 -0.44 3.21
N ASN A 17 -4.49 -0.58 3.73
CA ASN A 17 -4.74 -1.50 4.83
C ASN A 17 -4.58 -2.95 4.38
N ASN A 18 -5.00 -3.28 3.17
CA ASN A 18 -4.80 -4.61 2.62
C ASN A 18 -3.31 -4.95 2.53
N ILE A 19 -2.50 -3.97 2.09
CA ILE A 19 -1.05 -4.15 2.03
C ILE A 19 -0.51 -4.42 3.43
N LYS A 20 -0.92 -3.62 4.40
CA LYS A 20 -0.43 -3.74 5.77
C LYS A 20 -0.74 -5.12 6.35
N ILE A 21 -1.96 -5.59 6.17
CA ILE A 21 -2.37 -6.89 6.70
C ILE A 21 -1.54 -8.01 6.08
N LYS A 22 -1.36 -7.99 4.76
CA LYS A 22 -0.59 -9.02 4.09
C LYS A 22 0.88 -8.96 4.46
N ARG A 23 1.43 -7.75 4.60
CA ARG A 23 2.81 -7.56 5.03
C ARG A 23 3.03 -8.15 6.41
N GLN A 24 2.14 -7.84 7.35
CA GLN A 24 2.24 -8.35 8.72
C GLN A 24 2.09 -9.86 8.75
N GLY A 25 1.23 -10.40 7.90
CA GLY A 25 1.06 -11.84 7.78
C GLY A 25 2.31 -12.58 7.33
N MET A 26 3.22 -11.87 6.65
CA MET A 26 4.50 -12.42 6.23
C MET A 26 5.65 -12.04 7.18
N ASN A 27 5.33 -11.41 8.29
CA ASN A 27 6.33 -10.95 9.27
C ASN A 27 7.36 -10.00 8.67
N LEU A 28 6.93 -9.17 7.72
CA LEU A 28 7.80 -8.17 7.12
C LEU A 28 7.56 -6.82 7.79
N SER A 29 8.65 -6.10 8.10
CA SER A 29 8.53 -4.72 8.54
C SER A 29 8.26 -3.82 7.34
N GLN A 30 7.84 -2.58 7.60
CA GLN A 30 7.70 -1.59 6.53
C GLN A 30 9.03 -1.35 5.84
N GLU A 31 10.11 -1.34 6.60
CA GLU A 31 11.45 -1.15 6.05
C GLU A 31 11.84 -2.30 5.13
N GLU A 32 11.56 -3.53 5.57
CA GLU A 32 11.86 -4.71 4.77
C GLU A 32 11.08 -4.73 3.46
N LEU A 33 9.79 -4.43 3.53
CA LEU A 33 8.99 -4.36 2.30
C LEU A 33 9.51 -3.25 1.39
N GLY A 34 9.80 -2.08 1.96
CA GLY A 34 10.34 -0.97 1.19
C GLY A 34 11.60 -1.36 0.44
N PHE A 35 12.52 -2.03 1.15
CA PHE A 35 13.76 -2.49 0.52
C PHE A 35 13.48 -3.42 -0.66
N LYS A 36 12.55 -4.36 -0.48
CA LYS A 36 12.24 -5.35 -1.52
C LYS A 36 11.59 -4.76 -2.76
N VAL A 37 10.94 -3.62 -2.65
CA VAL A 37 10.32 -2.95 -3.79
C VAL A 37 11.06 -1.68 -4.18
N SER A 38 12.31 -1.54 -3.75
CA SER A 38 13.16 -0.39 -4.07
C SER A 38 12.53 0.92 -3.64
N SER A 39 11.95 0.93 -2.44
CA SER A 39 11.30 2.09 -1.88
C SER A 39 11.80 2.32 -0.47
N THR A 40 11.10 3.12 0.29
CA THR A 40 11.51 3.50 1.65
C THR A 40 10.44 3.10 2.65
N ARG A 41 10.89 2.95 3.92
CA ARG A 41 9.95 2.72 5.02
C ARG A 41 8.89 3.82 5.06
N ASN A 42 9.33 5.07 4.87
CA ASN A 42 8.41 6.20 4.96
C ASN A 42 7.33 6.13 3.89
N TYR A 43 7.70 5.80 2.66
CA TYR A 43 6.73 5.71 1.58
C TYR A 43 5.75 4.56 1.81
N ILE A 44 6.25 3.41 2.24
CA ILE A 44 5.38 2.28 2.57
C ILE A 44 4.38 2.69 3.64
N GLY A 45 4.84 3.37 4.68
CA GLY A 45 3.94 3.84 5.74
C GLY A 45 2.86 4.77 5.20
N CYS A 46 3.23 5.70 4.33
CA CYS A 46 2.27 6.62 3.73
C CYS A 46 1.23 5.89 2.88
N VAL A 47 1.67 4.92 2.09
CA VAL A 47 0.75 4.13 1.27
C VAL A 47 -0.19 3.32 2.15
N GLU A 48 0.33 2.70 3.21
CA GLU A 48 -0.50 1.89 4.11
C GLU A 48 -1.55 2.72 4.83
N ARG A 49 -1.26 3.98 5.13
CA ARG A 49 -2.22 4.87 5.78
C ARG A 49 -3.18 5.54 4.79
N GLY A 50 -3.02 5.27 3.50
CA GLY A 50 -3.87 5.87 2.48
C GLY A 50 -3.54 7.32 2.18
N GLU A 51 -2.34 7.78 2.56
CA GLU A 51 -1.91 9.15 2.34
C GLU A 51 -1.31 9.38 0.96
N LYS A 52 -0.99 8.31 0.25
CA LYS A 52 -0.41 8.38 -1.08
C LYS A 52 -1.14 7.44 -2.01
N ALA A 53 -1.37 7.91 -3.23
CA ALA A 53 -1.96 7.10 -4.29
C ALA A 53 -0.80 6.44 -5.05
N ALA A 54 -0.48 5.21 -4.70
CA ALA A 54 0.60 4.50 -5.36
C ALA A 54 0.23 4.14 -6.78
N SER A 55 1.22 4.13 -7.67
CA SER A 55 0.99 3.74 -9.07
C SER A 55 0.62 2.27 -9.16
N THR A 56 -0.04 1.90 -10.26
CA THR A 56 -0.36 0.51 -10.52
C THR A 56 0.90 -0.35 -10.56
N ALA A 57 1.96 0.15 -11.18
CA ALA A 57 3.22 -0.59 -11.26
C ALA A 57 3.79 -0.84 -9.87
N PHE A 58 3.74 0.15 -8.99
CA PHE A 58 4.22 -0.03 -7.62
C PHE A 58 3.39 -1.07 -6.88
N LEU A 59 2.08 -0.98 -7.02
CA LEU A 59 1.18 -1.95 -6.37
C LEU A 59 1.43 -3.36 -6.90
N TYR A 60 1.72 -3.50 -8.18
CA TYR A 60 2.05 -4.79 -8.76
C TYR A 60 3.31 -5.38 -8.12
N ASP A 61 4.35 -4.55 -7.97
CA ASP A 61 5.58 -5.00 -7.34
C ASP A 61 5.35 -5.43 -5.89
N VAL A 62 4.56 -4.64 -5.16
CA VAL A 62 4.20 -4.98 -3.78
C VAL A 62 3.45 -6.30 -3.72
N ALA A 63 2.47 -6.49 -4.61
CA ALA A 63 1.70 -7.73 -4.64
C ALA A 63 2.58 -8.94 -4.88
N LYS A 64 3.58 -8.81 -5.78
CA LYS A 64 4.51 -9.91 -6.05
C LYS A 64 5.30 -10.28 -4.79
N ILE A 65 5.81 -9.28 -4.08
CA ILE A 65 6.57 -9.53 -2.85
C ILE A 65 5.67 -10.16 -1.80
N LEU A 66 4.42 -9.72 -1.72
CA LEU A 66 3.46 -10.25 -0.74
C LEU A 66 2.81 -11.55 -1.20
N ASN A 67 3.25 -12.08 -2.34
CA ASN A 67 2.78 -13.35 -2.88
C ASN A 67 1.27 -13.39 -3.07
N CYS A 68 0.73 -12.31 -3.64
CA CYS A 68 -0.69 -12.22 -3.91
C CYS A 68 -0.92 -11.53 -5.25
N SER A 69 -2.17 -11.51 -5.69
CA SER A 69 -2.52 -10.83 -6.93
C SER A 69 -2.78 -9.35 -6.67
N LEU A 70 -2.72 -8.55 -7.72
CA LEU A 70 -3.12 -7.14 -7.63
C LEU A 70 -4.58 -7.04 -7.16
N GLN A 71 -5.42 -7.95 -7.63
CA GLN A 71 -6.82 -7.98 -7.24
C GLN A 71 -6.98 -8.16 -5.72
N ASN A 72 -6.11 -8.96 -5.11
CA ASN A 72 -6.16 -9.14 -3.65
C ASN A 72 -5.94 -7.85 -2.90
N LEU A 73 -5.15 -6.92 -3.46
CA LEU A 73 -4.92 -5.64 -2.82
C LEU A 73 -6.14 -4.74 -2.90
N PHE A 74 -7.08 -5.05 -3.80
CA PHE A 74 -8.28 -4.25 -4.01
C PHE A 74 -9.51 -4.82 -3.29
N GLU A 75 -9.34 -5.86 -2.50
CA GLU A 75 -10.47 -6.45 -1.78
C GLU A 75 -11.12 -5.41 -0.87
N GLY A 76 -12.46 -5.38 -0.88
CA GLY A 76 -13.20 -4.43 -0.09
C GLY A 76 -13.59 -3.16 -0.83
N LEU A 77 -13.18 -3.04 -2.09
CA LEU A 77 -13.57 -1.90 -2.91
C LEU A 77 -14.93 -2.12 -3.55
#